data_5187dfeda88029774acc1ccd9d4dc537
#
_entry.id   5187dfeda88029774acc1ccd9d4dc537
#
_cell.length_a   1.000
_cell.length_b   1.000
_cell.length_c   1.000
_cell.angle_alpha   90.00
_cell.angle_beta   90.00
_cell.angle_gamma   90.00
#
_symmetry.space_group_name_H-M   'P 1'
#
loop_
_entity.id
_entity.type
_entity.pdbx_description
1 polymer ?
#
loop_
_entity_poly.entity_id
_entity_poly.type
_entity_poly.pdbx_seq_one_letter_code
_entity_poly.pdbx_strand_id
1 'polypeptide(L)'
;MDPTARLAEALERVTELERSIRAAQAEQLRWVHEVHLLVQVVEEHPARTAQENREWADRSCAAELGAALQRHERAARGMIQDASALVDLPATAEALAAGEVSLYHVRALIDAVGYVPAERATEFEREAIPKARRMTTTGFRRALVRMQHRYQPTAAESRKRRALDERRLVIEPTHDGMAWVNLLCAAEEAVAIRARVAGAVTVRVAGDVRTRPQREADAAVGLLLGRADALAAPESGDLGTVRATVHLVIPALTLLGHGAQPAMLETYGPVDIDTARRLFAHAPSFRTILTDPVSGATLRYGRTTRRVPADLSVWLRLSDGRCRFPRLRATGR
;
A
#
# COMPACT_ATOMS: atom_id res chain seq x y z
N MET A 1 -34.56 31.66 -2.06
CA MET A 1 -34.20 30.61 -3.02
C MET A 1 -34.44 29.26 -2.38
N ASP A 2 -35.20 28.41 -3.04
CA ASP A 2 -35.57 27.08 -2.53
C ASP A 2 -34.29 26.24 -2.25
N PRO A 3 -34.14 25.64 -1.06
CA PRO A 3 -33.00 24.76 -0.75
C PRO A 3 -32.82 23.61 -1.73
N THR A 4 -33.90 23.07 -2.27
CA THR A 4 -33.90 21.98 -3.26
C THR A 4 -33.30 22.42 -4.59
N ALA A 5 -33.64 23.61 -5.07
CA ALA A 5 -33.07 24.18 -6.29
C ALA A 5 -31.55 24.44 -6.13
N ARG A 6 -31.14 24.98 -4.97
CA ARG A 6 -29.71 25.19 -4.66
C ARG A 6 -28.92 23.87 -4.58
N LEU A 7 -29.54 22.83 -4.04
CA LEU A 7 -28.91 21.50 -3.99
C LEU A 7 -28.70 20.96 -5.41
N ALA A 8 -29.70 21.08 -6.29
CA ALA A 8 -29.59 20.63 -7.67
C ALA A 8 -28.47 21.38 -8.42
N GLU A 9 -28.43 22.70 -8.32
CA GLU A 9 -27.38 23.54 -8.92
C GLU A 9 -25.97 23.16 -8.39
N ALA A 10 -25.85 22.95 -7.07
CA ALA A 10 -24.57 22.54 -6.47
C ALA A 10 -24.12 21.15 -6.94
N LEU A 11 -25.02 20.18 -7.08
CA LEU A 11 -24.72 18.85 -7.61
C LEU A 11 -24.29 18.91 -9.07
N GLU A 12 -24.97 19.74 -9.89
CA GLU A 12 -24.59 19.95 -11.29
C GLU A 12 -23.17 20.52 -11.38
N ARG A 13 -22.87 21.55 -10.57
CA ARG A 13 -21.54 22.16 -10.54
C ARG A 13 -20.44 21.19 -10.11
N VAL A 14 -20.70 20.35 -9.10
CA VAL A 14 -19.75 19.28 -8.68
C VAL A 14 -19.52 18.31 -9.84
N THR A 15 -20.57 17.94 -10.56
CA THR A 15 -20.47 17.00 -11.71
C THR A 15 -19.66 17.59 -12.86
N GLU A 16 -19.84 18.87 -13.17
CA GLU A 16 -19.04 19.59 -14.20
C GLU A 16 -17.56 19.64 -13.81
N LEU A 17 -17.26 20.01 -12.56
CA LEU A 17 -15.89 20.04 -12.04
C LEU A 17 -15.23 18.66 -12.11
N GLU A 18 -15.96 17.60 -11.76
CA GLU A 18 -15.44 16.24 -11.84
C GLU A 18 -15.13 15.86 -13.30
N ARG A 19 -15.96 16.22 -14.27
CA ARG A 19 -15.65 16.04 -15.70
C ARG A 19 -14.38 16.78 -16.11
N SER A 20 -14.24 18.03 -15.67
CA SER A 20 -13.05 18.85 -15.95
C SER A 20 -11.78 18.26 -15.36
N ILE A 21 -11.85 17.72 -14.12
CA ILE A 21 -10.74 17.04 -13.48
C ILE A 21 -10.31 15.79 -14.28
N ARG A 22 -11.28 15.01 -14.76
CA ARG A 22 -10.99 13.80 -15.56
C ARG A 22 -10.34 14.15 -16.89
N ALA A 23 -10.83 15.19 -17.57
CA ALA A 23 -10.24 15.69 -18.81
C ALA A 23 -8.81 16.20 -18.59
N ALA A 24 -8.56 16.97 -17.53
CA ALA A 24 -7.22 17.40 -17.14
C ALA A 24 -6.29 16.24 -16.82
N GLN A 25 -6.81 15.17 -16.20
CA GLN A 25 -6.04 13.94 -15.95
C GLN A 25 -5.65 13.22 -17.25
N ALA A 26 -6.54 13.18 -18.23
CA ALA A 26 -6.23 12.63 -19.56
C ALA A 26 -5.12 13.42 -20.25
N GLU A 27 -5.21 14.74 -20.21
CA GLU A 27 -4.17 15.63 -20.77
C GLU A 27 -2.85 15.45 -20.04
N GLN A 28 -2.86 15.39 -18.71
CA GLN A 28 -1.67 15.15 -17.92
C GLN A 28 -0.99 13.83 -18.29
N LEU A 29 -1.74 12.72 -18.44
CA LEU A 29 -1.18 11.44 -18.84
C LEU A 29 -0.60 11.47 -20.25
N ARG A 30 -1.22 12.19 -21.19
CA ARG A 30 -0.67 12.40 -22.53
C ARG A 30 0.71 13.09 -22.47
N TRP A 31 0.84 14.15 -21.65
CA TRP A 31 2.13 14.82 -21.46
C TRP A 31 3.14 13.97 -20.68
N VAL A 32 2.71 13.15 -19.73
CA VAL A 32 3.58 12.17 -19.06
C VAL A 32 4.16 11.18 -20.07
N HIS A 33 3.36 10.70 -21.02
CA HIS A 33 3.86 9.84 -22.09
C HIS A 33 4.89 10.54 -22.98
N GLU A 34 4.62 11.78 -23.37
CA GLU A 34 5.55 12.59 -24.16
C GLU A 34 6.88 12.81 -23.43
N VAL A 35 6.83 13.18 -22.14
CA VAL A 35 8.05 13.28 -21.30
C VAL A 35 8.81 11.98 -21.27
N HIS A 36 8.11 10.83 -21.10
CA HIS A 36 8.76 9.52 -21.09
C HIS A 36 9.47 9.19 -22.39
N LEU A 37 8.85 9.49 -23.55
CA LEU A 37 9.49 9.31 -24.86
C LEU A 37 10.72 10.23 -25.04
N LEU A 38 10.63 11.48 -24.63
CA LEU A 38 11.75 12.42 -24.71
C LEU A 38 12.91 11.99 -23.82
N VAL A 39 12.63 11.52 -22.60
CA VAL A 39 13.66 11.01 -21.68
C VAL A 39 14.34 9.78 -22.27
N GLN A 40 13.61 8.89 -22.95
CA GLN A 40 14.23 7.73 -23.65
C GLN A 40 15.27 8.17 -24.68
N VAL A 41 14.99 9.23 -25.44
CA VAL A 41 15.92 9.78 -26.44
C VAL A 41 17.13 10.46 -25.76
N VAL A 42 16.88 11.25 -24.71
CA VAL A 42 17.94 11.98 -23.98
C VAL A 42 18.89 11.06 -23.22
N GLU A 43 18.35 9.99 -22.64
CA GLU A 43 19.12 9.03 -21.82
C GLU A 43 19.74 7.90 -22.66
N GLU A 44 19.54 7.88 -23.99
CA GLU A 44 20.12 6.87 -24.85
C GLU A 44 21.66 6.97 -24.84
N HIS A 45 22.32 5.86 -24.53
CA HIS A 45 23.77 5.79 -24.48
C HIS A 45 24.29 4.60 -25.28
N PRO A 46 25.24 4.81 -26.21
CA PRO A 46 25.70 3.76 -27.14
C PRO A 46 26.41 2.59 -26.46
N ALA A 47 26.93 2.79 -25.25
CA ALA A 47 27.59 1.72 -24.50
C ALA A 47 26.63 0.84 -23.69
N ARG A 48 25.32 1.13 -23.71
CA ARG A 48 24.28 0.37 -23.02
C ARG A 48 23.48 -0.46 -24.01
N THR A 49 22.97 -1.59 -23.56
CA THR A 49 21.98 -2.37 -24.32
C THR A 49 20.64 -1.61 -24.38
N ALA A 50 19.77 -1.96 -25.32
CA ALA A 50 18.44 -1.38 -25.43
C ALA A 50 17.60 -1.58 -24.14
N GLN A 51 17.82 -2.68 -23.43
CA GLN A 51 17.15 -2.96 -22.16
C GLN A 51 17.66 -2.02 -21.06
N GLU A 52 18.97 -1.84 -20.94
CA GLU A 52 19.56 -0.93 -19.96
C GLU A 52 19.17 0.52 -20.21
N ASN A 53 19.13 0.97 -21.46
CA ASN A 53 18.68 2.31 -21.83
C ASN A 53 17.21 2.53 -21.38
N ARG A 54 16.32 1.57 -21.63
CA ARG A 54 14.91 1.66 -21.15
C ARG A 54 14.83 1.73 -19.63
N GLU A 55 15.55 0.86 -18.91
CA GLU A 55 15.52 0.86 -17.45
C GLU A 55 16.08 2.16 -16.85
N TRP A 56 17.07 2.76 -17.49
CA TRP A 56 17.61 4.06 -17.09
C TRP A 56 16.60 5.18 -17.37
N ALA A 57 16.02 5.23 -18.55
CA ALA A 57 15.02 6.21 -18.92
C ALA A 57 13.79 6.15 -17.98
N ASP A 58 13.31 4.94 -17.65
CA ASP A 58 12.20 4.76 -16.70
C ASP A 58 12.52 5.32 -15.31
N ARG A 59 13.76 5.10 -14.82
CA ARG A 59 14.19 5.62 -13.52
C ARG A 59 14.36 7.14 -13.55
N SER A 60 15.00 7.67 -14.59
CA SER A 60 15.22 9.11 -14.75
C SER A 60 13.90 9.85 -14.86
N CYS A 61 13.01 9.39 -15.73
CA CYS A 61 11.67 9.95 -15.90
C CYS A 61 10.85 9.92 -14.60
N ALA A 62 10.87 8.79 -13.88
CA ALA A 62 10.16 8.69 -12.60
C ALA A 62 10.73 9.64 -11.53
N ALA A 63 12.04 9.86 -11.53
CA ALA A 63 12.70 10.79 -10.61
C ALA A 63 12.36 12.25 -10.94
N GLU A 64 12.40 12.64 -12.21
CA GLU A 64 12.08 13.98 -12.66
C GLU A 64 10.61 14.34 -12.44
N LEU A 65 9.69 13.45 -12.84
CA LEU A 65 8.26 13.63 -12.57
C LEU A 65 7.96 13.65 -11.07
N GLY A 66 8.64 12.80 -10.30
CA GLY A 66 8.51 12.79 -8.84
C GLY A 66 8.93 14.11 -8.20
N ALA A 67 10.02 14.71 -8.68
CA ALA A 67 10.50 16.02 -8.23
C ALA A 67 9.58 17.16 -8.67
N ALA A 68 9.21 17.20 -9.95
CA ALA A 68 8.37 18.25 -10.51
C ALA A 68 6.96 18.28 -9.91
N LEU A 69 6.38 17.11 -9.64
CA LEU A 69 5.03 16.97 -9.10
C LEU A 69 4.99 16.81 -7.57
N GLN A 70 6.13 16.86 -6.89
CA GLN A 70 6.27 16.61 -5.44
C GLN A 70 5.63 15.28 -5.01
N ARG A 71 5.77 14.26 -5.85
CA ARG A 71 5.24 12.90 -5.62
C ARG A 71 6.37 11.91 -5.37
N HIS A 72 6.03 10.87 -4.61
CA HIS A 72 6.95 9.75 -4.44
C HIS A 72 7.22 9.08 -5.79
N GLU A 73 8.48 8.66 -6.04
CA GLU A 73 8.92 8.02 -7.30
C GLU A 73 8.01 6.86 -7.73
N ARG A 74 7.54 6.04 -6.78
CA ARG A 74 6.60 4.95 -7.07
C ARG A 74 5.29 5.46 -7.68
N ALA A 75 4.77 6.60 -7.21
CA ALA A 75 3.56 7.20 -7.76
C ALA A 75 3.80 7.77 -9.16
N ALA A 76 4.96 8.40 -9.40
CA ALA A 76 5.38 8.88 -10.71
C ALA A 76 5.53 7.71 -11.70
N ARG A 77 6.14 6.61 -11.28
CA ARG A 77 6.25 5.38 -12.09
C ARG A 77 4.88 4.80 -12.44
N GLY A 78 3.93 4.80 -11.51
CA GLY A 78 2.54 4.41 -11.80
C GLY A 78 1.89 5.31 -12.85
N MET A 79 2.17 6.63 -12.86
CA MET A 79 1.67 7.53 -13.89
C MET A 79 2.28 7.24 -15.27
N ILE A 80 3.57 6.92 -15.35
CA ILE A 80 4.23 6.51 -16.60
C ILE A 80 3.59 5.23 -17.15
N GLN A 81 3.33 4.25 -16.29
CA GLN A 81 2.67 3.00 -16.66
C GLN A 81 1.23 3.23 -17.17
N ASP A 82 0.44 4.04 -16.45
CA ASP A 82 -0.91 4.41 -16.88
C ASP A 82 -0.89 5.11 -18.24
N ALA A 83 0.05 6.06 -18.43
CA ALA A 83 0.20 6.83 -19.64
C ALA A 83 0.60 5.96 -20.85
N SER A 84 1.57 5.07 -20.67
CA SER A 84 2.02 4.15 -21.72
C SER A 84 0.93 3.15 -22.10
N ALA A 85 0.20 2.61 -21.12
CA ALA A 85 -0.88 1.66 -21.39
C ALA A 85 -2.06 2.28 -22.14
N LEU A 86 -2.33 3.60 -21.96
CA LEU A 86 -3.39 4.29 -22.67
C LEU A 86 -3.13 4.47 -24.17
N VAL A 87 -1.89 4.35 -24.63
CA VAL A 87 -1.56 4.37 -26.06
C VAL A 87 -2.24 3.20 -26.79
N ASP A 88 -2.28 2.04 -26.15
CA ASP A 88 -2.88 0.82 -26.69
C ASP A 88 -4.40 0.74 -26.43
N LEU A 89 -4.96 1.73 -25.72
CA LEU A 89 -6.38 1.81 -25.32
C LEU A 89 -7.01 3.14 -25.73
N PRO A 90 -7.14 3.41 -27.05
CA PRO A 90 -7.58 4.70 -27.55
C PRO A 90 -9.01 5.08 -27.14
N ALA A 91 -9.96 4.14 -27.13
CA ALA A 91 -11.33 4.41 -26.72
C ALA A 91 -11.42 4.76 -25.22
N THR A 92 -10.53 4.21 -24.41
CA THR A 92 -10.41 4.53 -22.96
C THR A 92 -9.82 5.92 -22.77
N ALA A 93 -8.79 6.27 -23.54
CA ALA A 93 -8.18 7.60 -23.53
C ALA A 93 -9.20 8.68 -23.94
N GLU A 94 -9.97 8.44 -24.98
CA GLU A 94 -11.06 9.33 -25.43
C GLU A 94 -12.15 9.48 -24.36
N ALA A 95 -12.61 8.39 -23.74
CA ALA A 95 -13.62 8.44 -22.69
C ALA A 95 -13.16 9.18 -21.43
N LEU A 96 -11.86 9.07 -21.08
CA LEU A 96 -11.26 9.85 -20.00
C LEU A 96 -11.17 11.33 -20.36
N ALA A 97 -10.73 11.65 -21.58
CA ALA A 97 -10.62 13.03 -22.08
C ALA A 97 -11.99 13.71 -22.17
N ALA A 98 -13.04 12.96 -22.52
CA ALA A 98 -14.42 13.45 -22.49
C ALA A 98 -15.00 13.59 -21.07
N GLY A 99 -14.25 13.19 -20.04
CA GLY A 99 -14.70 13.21 -18.64
C GLY A 99 -15.76 12.17 -18.29
N GLU A 100 -16.00 11.19 -19.15
CA GLU A 100 -17.07 10.18 -19.01
C GLU A 100 -16.70 9.07 -18.01
N VAL A 101 -15.41 8.75 -17.91
CA VAL A 101 -14.86 7.76 -16.99
C VAL A 101 -13.79 8.38 -16.09
N SER A 102 -13.62 7.85 -14.88
CA SER A 102 -12.56 8.32 -13.97
C SER A 102 -11.26 7.57 -14.19
N LEU A 103 -10.14 8.13 -13.72
CA LEU A 103 -8.84 7.47 -13.73
C LEU A 103 -8.86 6.10 -13.01
N TYR A 104 -9.73 5.93 -12.01
CA TYR A 104 -9.93 4.62 -11.35
C TYR A 104 -10.56 3.57 -12.26
N HIS A 105 -11.45 3.97 -13.18
CA HIS A 105 -11.99 3.07 -14.22
C HIS A 105 -10.91 2.73 -15.24
N VAL A 106 -10.11 3.71 -15.66
CA VAL A 106 -8.99 3.50 -16.58
C VAL A 106 -8.02 2.48 -16.02
N ARG A 107 -7.54 2.64 -14.80
CA ARG A 107 -6.64 1.69 -14.14
C ARG A 107 -7.23 0.29 -14.01
N ALA A 108 -8.51 0.21 -13.64
CA ALA A 108 -9.18 -1.08 -13.58
C ALA A 108 -9.25 -1.78 -14.95
N LEU A 109 -9.39 -1.02 -16.04
CA LEU A 109 -9.39 -1.56 -17.40
C LEU A 109 -7.98 -1.96 -17.84
N ILE A 110 -6.96 -1.13 -17.59
CA ILE A 110 -5.54 -1.45 -17.86
C ILE A 110 -5.17 -2.78 -17.19
N ASP A 111 -5.46 -2.89 -15.88
CA ASP A 111 -5.23 -4.14 -15.14
C ASP A 111 -5.95 -5.33 -15.78
N ALA A 112 -7.19 -5.13 -16.25
CA ALA A 112 -7.99 -6.19 -16.81
C ALA A 112 -7.50 -6.64 -18.20
N VAL A 113 -7.11 -5.70 -19.06
CA VAL A 113 -6.62 -5.97 -20.41
C VAL A 113 -5.32 -6.76 -20.39
N GLY A 114 -4.45 -6.55 -19.39
CA GLY A 114 -3.23 -7.34 -19.23
C GLY A 114 -3.46 -8.86 -19.08
N TYR A 115 -4.69 -9.27 -18.81
CA TYR A 115 -5.11 -10.69 -18.75
C TYR A 115 -5.89 -11.16 -19.96
N VAL A 116 -6.00 -10.38 -21.01
CA VAL A 116 -6.70 -10.71 -22.25
C VAL A 116 -5.66 -10.91 -23.36
N PRO A 117 -5.86 -11.86 -24.29
CA PRO A 117 -4.98 -11.97 -25.45
C PRO A 117 -4.88 -10.66 -26.22
N ALA A 118 -3.68 -10.28 -26.65
CA ALA A 118 -3.43 -8.97 -27.29
C ALA A 118 -4.32 -8.72 -28.50
N GLU A 119 -4.58 -9.75 -29.31
CA GLU A 119 -5.45 -9.72 -30.47
C GLU A 119 -6.92 -9.43 -30.13
N ARG A 120 -7.33 -9.62 -28.90
CA ARG A 120 -8.69 -9.36 -28.41
C ARG A 120 -8.80 -8.13 -27.51
N ALA A 121 -7.70 -7.44 -27.25
CA ALA A 121 -7.67 -6.27 -26.34
C ALA A 121 -8.63 -5.16 -26.81
N THR A 122 -8.64 -4.83 -28.10
CA THR A 122 -9.53 -3.81 -28.68
C THR A 122 -11.01 -4.19 -28.56
N GLU A 123 -11.34 -5.48 -28.77
CA GLU A 123 -12.71 -5.96 -28.60
C GLU A 123 -13.16 -5.87 -27.15
N PHE A 124 -12.28 -6.26 -26.22
CA PHE A 124 -12.51 -6.18 -24.78
C PHE A 124 -12.71 -4.75 -24.33
N GLU A 125 -11.87 -3.82 -24.78
CA GLU A 125 -11.98 -2.39 -24.50
C GLU A 125 -13.35 -1.86 -24.96
N ARG A 126 -13.73 -2.14 -26.20
CA ARG A 126 -15.00 -1.69 -26.79
C ARG A 126 -16.21 -2.17 -26.00
N GLU A 127 -16.18 -3.40 -25.48
CA GLU A 127 -17.24 -3.92 -24.61
C GLU A 127 -17.22 -3.31 -23.21
N ALA A 128 -16.06 -2.93 -22.69
CA ALA A 128 -15.89 -2.42 -21.34
C ALA A 128 -16.36 -0.96 -21.17
N ILE A 129 -16.08 -0.08 -22.15
CA ILE A 129 -16.34 1.38 -22.03
C ILE A 129 -17.81 1.70 -21.71
N PRO A 130 -18.84 1.12 -22.39
CA PRO A 130 -20.23 1.39 -22.04
C PRO A 130 -20.59 1.01 -20.61
N LYS A 131 -19.90 0.00 -20.04
CA LYS A 131 -20.09 -0.42 -18.64
C LYS A 131 -19.41 0.56 -17.67
N ALA A 132 -18.20 1.03 -18.02
CA ALA A 132 -17.47 2.03 -17.21
C ALA A 132 -18.27 3.34 -17.03
N ARG A 133 -18.98 3.79 -18.08
CA ARG A 133 -19.83 4.98 -18.08
C ARG A 133 -21.01 4.88 -17.11
N ARG A 134 -21.49 3.67 -16.80
CA ARG A 134 -22.74 3.42 -16.04
C ARG A 134 -22.51 2.86 -14.65
N MET A 135 -21.33 2.39 -14.34
CA MET A 135 -21.03 1.68 -13.11
C MET A 135 -20.10 2.48 -12.19
N THR A 136 -20.21 2.27 -10.89
CA THR A 136 -19.15 2.64 -9.97
C THR A 136 -17.89 1.83 -10.25
N THR A 137 -16.71 2.32 -9.88
CA THR A 137 -15.44 1.60 -10.07
C THR A 137 -15.46 0.17 -9.50
N THR A 138 -16.10 -0.01 -8.33
CA THR A 138 -16.22 -1.35 -7.70
C THR A 138 -17.12 -2.27 -8.53
N GLY A 139 -18.25 -1.76 -9.02
CA GLY A 139 -19.16 -2.51 -9.93
C GLY A 139 -18.46 -2.86 -11.23
N PHE A 140 -17.73 -1.91 -11.79
CA PHE A 140 -16.99 -2.09 -13.03
C PHE A 140 -15.89 -3.16 -12.91
N ARG A 141 -15.07 -3.14 -11.84
CA ARG A 141 -14.06 -4.19 -11.57
C ARG A 141 -14.68 -5.59 -11.55
N ARG A 142 -15.83 -5.76 -10.90
CA ARG A 142 -16.56 -7.05 -10.91
C ARG A 142 -17.05 -7.45 -12.31
N ALA A 143 -17.46 -6.48 -13.12
CA ALA A 143 -17.87 -6.73 -14.51
C ALA A 143 -16.66 -7.15 -15.36
N LEU A 144 -15.51 -6.48 -15.20
CA LEU A 144 -14.27 -6.81 -15.90
C LEU A 144 -13.80 -8.25 -15.60
N VAL A 145 -13.84 -8.68 -14.35
CA VAL A 145 -13.49 -10.06 -13.97
C VAL A 145 -14.39 -11.07 -14.71
N ARG A 146 -15.71 -10.84 -14.78
CA ARG A 146 -16.63 -11.71 -15.54
C ARG A 146 -16.33 -11.69 -17.04
N MET A 147 -15.96 -10.54 -17.60
CA MET A 147 -15.56 -10.42 -19.01
C MET A 147 -14.27 -11.19 -19.28
N GLN A 148 -13.23 -11.04 -18.43
CA GLN A 148 -11.96 -11.77 -18.56
C GLN A 148 -12.17 -13.29 -18.66
N HIS A 149 -13.06 -13.87 -17.84
CA HIS A 149 -13.39 -15.28 -17.91
C HIS A 149 -13.96 -15.71 -19.25
N ARG A 150 -14.72 -14.86 -19.94
CA ARG A 150 -15.26 -15.12 -21.29
C ARG A 150 -14.19 -15.02 -22.38
N TYR A 151 -13.26 -14.07 -22.22
CA TYR A 151 -12.21 -13.82 -23.21
C TYR A 151 -11.06 -14.82 -23.14
N GLN A 152 -10.81 -15.41 -21.97
CA GLN A 152 -9.72 -16.37 -21.79
C GLN A 152 -10.06 -17.46 -20.75
N PRO A 153 -10.90 -18.43 -21.10
CA PRO A 153 -11.31 -19.48 -20.17
C PRO A 153 -10.16 -20.44 -19.77
N THR A 154 -9.24 -20.73 -20.69
CA THR A 154 -8.20 -21.77 -20.52
C THR A 154 -6.97 -21.32 -19.71
N ALA A 155 -6.70 -20.05 -19.57
CA ALA A 155 -5.52 -19.56 -18.85
C ALA A 155 -5.76 -19.24 -17.35
N ALA A 156 -6.94 -19.56 -16.83
CA ALA A 156 -7.28 -19.25 -15.43
C ALA A 156 -6.34 -19.94 -14.43
N GLU A 157 -5.93 -21.19 -14.71
CA GLU A 157 -5.08 -21.98 -13.82
C GLU A 157 -3.63 -21.47 -13.79
N SER A 158 -3.06 -21.13 -14.93
CA SER A 158 -1.71 -20.57 -15.01
C SER A 158 -1.63 -19.16 -14.41
N ARG A 159 -2.70 -18.37 -14.53
CA ARG A 159 -2.82 -17.05 -13.86
C ARG A 159 -2.93 -17.21 -12.35
N LYS A 160 -3.77 -18.16 -11.87
CA LYS A 160 -3.89 -18.45 -10.43
C LYS A 160 -2.53 -18.85 -9.85
N ARG A 161 -1.76 -19.68 -10.56
CA ARG A 161 -0.42 -20.10 -10.13
C ARG A 161 0.52 -18.90 -9.95
N ARG A 162 0.60 -18.01 -10.96
CA ARG A 162 1.40 -16.77 -10.87
C ARG A 162 0.92 -15.83 -9.75
N ALA A 163 -0.39 -15.63 -9.61
CA ALA A 163 -0.96 -14.81 -8.54
C ALA A 163 -0.65 -15.38 -7.14
N LEU A 164 -0.54 -16.71 -7.01
CA LEU A 164 -0.11 -17.35 -5.78
C LEU A 164 1.34 -17.02 -5.41
N ASP A 165 2.22 -16.74 -6.38
CA ASP A 165 3.61 -16.34 -6.12
C ASP A 165 3.70 -14.91 -5.55
N GLU A 166 2.67 -14.09 -5.74
CA GLU A 166 2.58 -12.73 -5.22
C GLU A 166 2.03 -12.63 -3.78
N ARG A 167 1.73 -13.76 -3.13
CA ARG A 167 1.21 -13.79 -1.76
C ARG A 167 2.16 -13.06 -0.81
N ARG A 168 1.62 -12.21 0.02
CA ARG A 168 2.41 -11.42 0.97
C ARG A 168 1.57 -10.92 2.12
N LEU A 169 2.25 -10.67 3.23
CA LEU A 169 1.73 -9.98 4.39
C LEU A 169 2.40 -8.60 4.46
N VAL A 170 1.60 -7.54 4.53
CA VAL A 170 2.08 -6.16 4.63
C VAL A 170 1.43 -5.49 5.82
N ILE A 171 2.24 -4.81 6.63
CA ILE A 171 1.77 -3.98 7.72
C ILE A 171 1.88 -2.52 7.28
N GLU A 172 0.76 -1.80 7.31
CA GLU A 172 0.69 -0.38 6.97
C GLU A 172 0.33 0.41 8.23
N PRO A 173 1.30 1.16 8.81
CA PRO A 173 1.03 2.03 9.95
C PRO A 173 -0.04 3.09 9.62
N THR A 174 -0.91 3.36 10.58
CA THR A 174 -1.87 4.46 10.52
C THR A 174 -1.75 5.32 11.78
N HIS A 175 -2.72 6.19 12.05
CA HIS A 175 -2.67 7.10 13.18
C HIS A 175 -3.02 6.39 14.51
N ASP A 176 -2.68 7.01 15.62
CA ASP A 176 -3.12 6.65 16.97
C ASP A 176 -2.78 5.21 17.41
N GLY A 177 -1.59 4.74 17.06
CA GLY A 177 -1.13 3.41 17.45
C GLY A 177 -1.76 2.27 16.68
N MET A 178 -2.47 2.56 15.59
CA MET A 178 -3.16 1.55 14.77
C MET A 178 -2.35 1.20 13.51
N ALA A 179 -2.57 0.00 12.98
CA ALA A 179 -2.00 -0.44 11.72
C ALA A 179 -2.96 -1.35 10.96
N TRP A 180 -2.90 -1.30 9.64
CA TRP A 180 -3.53 -2.31 8.78
C TRP A 180 -2.61 -3.51 8.65
N VAL A 181 -3.20 -4.69 8.74
CA VAL A 181 -2.55 -5.96 8.40
C VAL A 181 -3.20 -6.46 7.12
N ASN A 182 -2.50 -6.26 6.00
CA ASN A 182 -2.97 -6.62 4.66
C ASN A 182 -2.38 -7.97 4.27
N LEU A 183 -3.22 -8.99 4.18
CA LEU A 183 -2.86 -10.34 3.74
C LEU A 183 -3.37 -10.56 2.31
N LEU A 184 -2.45 -10.74 1.36
CA LEU A 184 -2.75 -11.21 0.01
C LEU A 184 -2.59 -12.73 -0.01
N CYS A 185 -3.69 -13.45 -0.17
CA CYS A 185 -3.76 -14.92 -0.19
C CYS A 185 -4.76 -15.39 -1.25
N ALA A 186 -4.90 -16.70 -1.43
CA ALA A 186 -5.91 -17.24 -2.34
C ALA A 186 -7.33 -16.81 -1.92
N ALA A 187 -8.20 -16.58 -2.90
CA ALA A 187 -9.55 -16.06 -2.63
C ALA A 187 -10.37 -17.00 -1.73
N GLU A 188 -10.24 -18.30 -1.92
CA GLU A 188 -10.86 -19.33 -1.08
C GLU A 188 -10.37 -19.27 0.38
N GLU A 189 -9.07 -18.99 0.60
CA GLU A 189 -8.50 -18.80 1.93
C GLU A 189 -9.05 -17.53 2.59
N ALA A 190 -9.13 -16.42 1.85
CA ALA A 190 -9.70 -15.17 2.35
C ALA A 190 -11.17 -15.34 2.77
N VAL A 191 -11.97 -16.07 1.99
CA VAL A 191 -13.38 -16.39 2.34
C VAL A 191 -13.44 -17.28 3.58
N ALA A 192 -12.58 -18.28 3.69
CA ALA A 192 -12.52 -19.19 4.84
C ALA A 192 -12.09 -18.45 6.13
N ILE A 193 -11.08 -17.56 6.03
CA ILE A 193 -10.65 -16.69 7.15
C ILE A 193 -11.82 -15.83 7.62
N ARG A 194 -12.51 -15.15 6.70
CA ARG A 194 -13.66 -14.33 7.04
C ARG A 194 -14.78 -15.15 7.70
N ALA A 195 -15.09 -16.34 7.18
CA ALA A 195 -16.11 -17.22 7.73
C ALA A 195 -15.74 -17.67 9.16
N ARG A 196 -14.45 -18.02 9.39
CA ARG A 196 -13.94 -18.41 10.70
C ARG A 196 -14.05 -17.27 11.73
N VAL A 197 -13.64 -16.04 11.33
CA VAL A 197 -13.74 -14.85 12.18
C VAL A 197 -15.20 -14.52 12.49
N ALA A 198 -16.08 -14.53 11.48
CA ALA A 198 -17.51 -14.30 11.66
C ALA A 198 -18.16 -15.36 12.57
N GLY A 199 -17.75 -16.61 12.45
CA GLY A 199 -18.20 -17.71 13.31
C GLY A 199 -17.80 -17.52 14.78
N ALA A 200 -16.60 -17.02 15.05
CA ALA A 200 -16.11 -16.77 16.40
C ALA A 200 -16.93 -15.69 17.15
N VAL A 201 -17.53 -14.73 16.42
CA VAL A 201 -18.28 -13.62 17.03
C VAL A 201 -19.81 -13.78 16.94
N THR A 202 -20.29 -14.96 16.58
CA THR A 202 -21.73 -15.22 16.38
C THR A 202 -22.53 -15.01 17.68
N VAL A 203 -21.98 -15.44 18.82
CA VAL A 203 -22.63 -15.29 20.12
C VAL A 203 -22.19 -13.98 20.75
N ARG A 204 -23.18 -13.14 21.10
CA ARG A 204 -22.93 -11.89 21.84
C ARG A 204 -22.90 -12.20 23.33
N VAL A 205 -21.78 -11.90 23.98
CA VAL A 205 -21.67 -12.00 25.43
C VAL A 205 -22.45 -10.86 26.09
N ALA A 206 -23.24 -11.15 27.11
CA ALA A 206 -23.96 -10.12 27.86
C ALA A 206 -22.97 -9.13 28.49
N GLY A 207 -23.25 -7.82 28.32
CA GLY A 207 -22.34 -6.78 28.82
C GLY A 207 -21.22 -6.36 27.85
N ASP A 208 -21.04 -7.06 26.73
CA ASP A 208 -20.05 -6.66 25.71
C ASP A 208 -20.56 -5.41 24.94
N VAL A 209 -19.90 -4.27 25.17
CA VAL A 209 -20.24 -2.98 24.55
C VAL A 209 -19.61 -2.81 23.15
N ARG A 210 -18.73 -3.72 22.73
CA ARG A 210 -18.07 -3.66 21.42
C ARG A 210 -19.05 -3.87 20.28
N THR A 211 -18.83 -3.13 19.20
CA THR A 211 -19.55 -3.35 17.94
C THR A 211 -19.12 -4.69 17.30
N ARG A 212 -19.93 -5.20 16.38
CA ARG A 212 -19.59 -6.42 15.64
C ARG A 212 -18.25 -6.30 14.89
N PRO A 213 -17.94 -5.21 14.16
CA PRO A 213 -16.63 -5.03 13.51
C PRO A 213 -15.47 -5.05 14.50
N GLN A 214 -15.61 -4.46 15.69
CA GLN A 214 -14.58 -4.50 16.73
C GLN A 214 -14.32 -5.92 17.21
N ARG A 215 -15.37 -6.70 17.48
CA ARG A 215 -15.24 -8.10 17.87
C ARG A 215 -14.62 -8.96 16.76
N GLU A 216 -14.99 -8.71 15.50
CA GLU A 216 -14.38 -9.40 14.35
C GLU A 216 -12.88 -9.09 14.24
N ALA A 217 -12.46 -7.85 14.49
CA ALA A 217 -11.04 -7.47 14.52
C ALA A 217 -10.30 -8.16 15.68
N ASP A 218 -10.85 -8.13 16.89
CA ASP A 218 -10.26 -8.78 18.07
C ASP A 218 -10.13 -10.29 17.87
N ALA A 219 -11.17 -10.93 17.30
CA ALA A 219 -11.16 -12.35 16.99
C ALA A 219 -10.09 -12.70 15.94
N ALA A 220 -9.94 -11.90 14.89
CA ALA A 220 -8.92 -12.09 13.87
C ALA A 220 -7.52 -12.01 14.46
N VAL A 221 -7.25 -10.98 15.27
CA VAL A 221 -5.97 -10.81 15.97
C VAL A 221 -5.72 -11.97 16.96
N GLY A 222 -6.72 -12.34 17.76
CA GLY A 222 -6.62 -13.44 18.72
C GLY A 222 -6.30 -14.77 18.05
N LEU A 223 -6.96 -15.08 16.93
CA LEU A 223 -6.70 -16.29 16.15
C LEU A 223 -5.28 -16.30 15.54
N LEU A 224 -4.82 -15.16 15.01
CA LEU A 224 -3.49 -15.04 14.42
C LEU A 224 -2.37 -15.13 15.46
N LEU A 225 -2.58 -14.57 16.66
CA LEU A 225 -1.62 -14.59 17.75
C LEU A 225 -1.70 -15.89 18.60
N GLY A 226 -2.64 -16.78 18.31
CA GLY A 226 -2.84 -18.02 19.07
C GLY A 226 -3.22 -17.76 20.53
N ARG A 227 -4.02 -16.71 20.80
CA ARG A 227 -4.50 -16.44 22.14
C ARG A 227 -5.44 -17.54 22.63
N ALA A 228 -5.37 -17.89 23.91
CA ALA A 228 -6.29 -18.86 24.52
C ALA A 228 -7.74 -18.38 24.43
N ASP A 229 -7.98 -17.08 24.63
CA ASP A 229 -9.24 -16.40 24.34
C ASP A 229 -9.05 -15.49 23.11
N ALA A 230 -9.54 -15.95 21.96
CA ALA A 230 -9.47 -15.18 20.72
C ALA A 230 -10.31 -13.89 20.75
N LEU A 231 -11.24 -13.74 21.70
CA LEU A 231 -12.09 -12.56 21.87
C LEU A 231 -11.58 -11.61 22.95
N ALA A 232 -10.45 -11.91 23.59
CA ALA A 232 -9.87 -11.02 24.59
C ALA A 232 -9.64 -9.62 24.05
N ALA A 233 -9.95 -8.60 24.85
CA ALA A 233 -9.76 -7.20 24.47
C ALA A 233 -8.28 -6.87 24.27
N PRO A 234 -7.93 -5.92 23.37
CA PRO A 234 -6.54 -5.58 23.06
C PRO A 234 -5.77 -4.98 24.23
N GLU A 235 -6.45 -4.47 25.23
CA GLU A 235 -5.85 -3.88 26.44
C GLU A 235 -5.12 -4.91 27.33
N SER A 236 -5.34 -6.20 27.11
CA SER A 236 -4.68 -7.27 27.88
C SER A 236 -3.16 -7.31 27.70
N GLY A 237 -2.62 -6.66 26.64
CA GLY A 237 -1.19 -6.74 26.29
C GLY A 237 -0.73 -8.14 25.92
N ASP A 238 -1.64 -9.11 25.87
CA ASP A 238 -1.35 -10.50 25.54
C ASP A 238 -1.05 -10.62 24.04
N LEU A 239 0.20 -10.90 23.71
CA LEU A 239 0.67 -11.20 22.36
C LEU A 239 0.52 -12.70 22.02
N GLY A 240 -0.17 -13.48 22.85
CA GLY A 240 -0.41 -14.90 22.64
C GLY A 240 0.85 -15.77 22.81
N THR A 241 0.84 -16.93 22.17
CA THR A 241 1.94 -17.92 22.24
C THR A 241 3.11 -17.61 21.31
N VAL A 242 3.01 -16.52 20.54
CA VAL A 242 4.01 -16.16 19.53
C VAL A 242 5.26 -15.59 20.22
N ARG A 243 6.40 -16.26 20.07
CA ARG A 243 7.72 -15.75 20.47
C ARG A 243 8.22 -14.75 19.40
N ALA A 244 7.45 -13.71 19.13
CA ALA A 244 7.87 -12.65 18.21
C ALA A 244 8.91 -11.75 18.88
N THR A 245 10.02 -11.50 18.22
CA THR A 245 10.96 -10.46 18.65
C THR A 245 10.42 -9.12 18.19
N VAL A 246 9.80 -8.38 19.10
CA VAL A 246 9.34 -7.01 18.86
C VAL A 246 10.43 -6.06 19.33
N HIS A 247 10.99 -5.28 18.42
CA HIS A 247 12.01 -4.28 18.78
C HIS A 247 11.33 -2.96 19.10
N LEU A 248 11.52 -2.52 20.35
CA LEU A 248 11.00 -1.26 20.85
C LEU A 248 12.18 -0.44 21.43
N VAL A 249 12.36 0.77 20.94
CA VAL A 249 13.33 1.73 21.47
C VAL A 249 12.60 2.73 22.35
N ILE A 250 12.93 2.76 23.62
CA ILE A 250 12.34 3.69 24.59
C ILE A 250 13.46 4.60 25.12
N PRO A 251 13.34 5.93 24.99
CA PRO A 251 14.27 6.84 25.67
C PRO A 251 14.18 6.65 27.19
N ALA A 252 15.34 6.49 27.85
CA ALA A 252 15.39 6.18 29.28
C ALA A 252 14.66 7.22 30.13
N LEU A 253 14.83 8.51 29.82
CA LEU A 253 14.14 9.60 30.53
C LEU A 253 12.62 9.53 30.35
N THR A 254 12.13 9.15 29.16
CA THR A 254 10.69 8.98 28.92
C THR A 254 10.14 7.79 29.69
N LEU A 255 10.87 6.66 29.76
CA LEU A 255 10.48 5.52 30.56
C LEU A 255 10.36 5.86 32.05
N LEU A 256 11.27 6.70 32.55
CA LEU A 256 11.29 7.20 33.93
C LEU A 256 10.28 8.33 34.21
N GLY A 257 9.55 8.81 33.19
CA GLY A 257 8.59 9.90 33.34
C GLY A 257 9.20 11.31 33.31
N HIS A 258 10.48 11.45 32.95
CA HIS A 258 11.22 12.72 32.90
C HIS A 258 11.48 13.23 31.49
N GLY A 259 10.94 12.57 30.44
CA GLY A 259 11.13 12.96 29.06
C GLY A 259 9.81 12.93 28.28
N ALA A 260 9.74 13.73 27.20
CA ALA A 260 8.60 13.80 26.28
C ALA A 260 8.84 13.13 24.92
N GLN A 261 10.01 12.53 24.71
CA GLN A 261 10.33 11.87 23.44
C GLN A 261 9.52 10.55 23.34
N PRO A 262 8.84 10.30 22.21
CA PRO A 262 8.06 9.08 22.01
C PRO A 262 8.95 7.84 21.97
N ALA A 263 8.42 6.70 22.39
CA ALA A 263 9.01 5.40 22.10
C ALA A 263 8.81 5.05 20.61
N MET A 264 9.75 4.30 20.06
CA MET A 264 9.75 3.93 18.64
C MET A 264 9.61 2.41 18.49
N LEU A 265 8.57 1.97 17.83
CA LEU A 265 8.35 0.57 17.48
C LEU A 265 8.89 0.32 16.07
N GLU A 266 9.72 -0.72 15.92
CA GLU A 266 10.32 -1.09 14.63
C GLU A 266 9.22 -1.31 13.57
N THR A 267 9.44 -0.78 12.36
CA THR A 267 8.52 -0.82 11.21
C THR A 267 7.22 -0.03 11.34
N TYR A 268 6.83 0.36 12.56
CA TYR A 268 5.61 1.15 12.79
C TYR A 268 5.92 2.66 12.94
N GLY A 269 6.83 3.01 13.84
CA GLY A 269 7.12 4.41 14.16
C GLY A 269 6.85 4.74 15.64
N PRO A 270 6.51 6.02 15.94
CA PRO A 270 6.27 6.44 17.32
C PRO A 270 5.02 5.78 17.93
N VAL A 271 5.14 5.35 19.18
CA VAL A 271 4.04 4.82 20.01
C VAL A 271 3.94 5.58 21.33
N ASP A 272 2.75 5.57 21.90
CA ASP A 272 2.49 6.18 23.20
C ASP A 272 3.25 5.46 24.33
N ILE A 273 3.47 6.20 25.42
CA ILE A 273 4.29 5.70 26.53
C ILE A 273 3.63 4.53 27.29
N ASP A 274 2.32 4.47 27.34
CA ASP A 274 1.62 3.42 28.06
C ASP A 274 1.67 2.11 27.29
N THR A 275 1.55 2.17 25.96
CA THR A 275 1.82 1.01 25.06
C THR A 275 3.28 0.57 25.18
N ALA A 276 4.23 1.51 25.19
CA ALA A 276 5.65 1.20 25.35
C ALA A 276 5.94 0.53 26.69
N ARG A 277 5.36 1.01 27.79
CA ARG A 277 5.52 0.43 29.12
C ARG A 277 4.92 -0.97 29.21
N ARG A 278 3.75 -1.21 28.64
CA ARG A 278 3.14 -2.53 28.57
C ARG A 278 4.03 -3.54 27.84
N LEU A 279 4.52 -3.16 26.66
CA LEU A 279 5.43 -4.02 25.88
C LEU A 279 6.74 -4.28 26.64
N PHE A 280 7.29 -3.26 27.29
CA PHE A 280 8.51 -3.39 28.09
C PHE A 280 8.32 -4.32 29.29
N ALA A 281 7.19 -4.24 29.99
CA ALA A 281 6.88 -5.09 31.15
C ALA A 281 6.83 -6.58 30.82
N HIS A 282 6.49 -6.92 29.58
CA HIS A 282 6.41 -8.33 29.11
C HIS A 282 7.65 -8.74 28.28
N ALA A 283 8.65 -7.84 28.14
CA ALA A 283 9.85 -8.14 27.36
C ALA A 283 10.75 -9.15 28.09
N PRO A 284 11.14 -10.27 27.44
CA PRO A 284 12.00 -11.28 28.06
C PRO A 284 13.43 -10.77 28.26
N SER A 285 13.85 -9.74 27.55
CA SER A 285 15.17 -9.10 27.66
C SER A 285 15.14 -7.70 27.08
N PHE A 286 16.06 -6.87 27.55
CA PHE A 286 16.30 -5.53 26.99
C PHE A 286 17.80 -5.28 26.81
N ARG A 287 18.16 -4.36 25.91
CA ARG A 287 19.52 -3.90 25.71
C ARG A 287 19.59 -2.39 25.89
N THR A 288 20.59 -1.92 26.61
CA THR A 288 20.85 -0.49 26.75
C THR A 288 21.74 -0.01 25.60
N ILE A 289 21.29 1.00 24.86
CA ILE A 289 22.05 1.67 23.82
C ILE A 289 22.32 3.09 24.30
N LEU A 290 23.59 3.47 24.40
CA LEU A 290 23.98 4.82 24.75
C LEU A 290 24.10 5.64 23.48
N THR A 291 23.31 6.70 23.38
CA THR A 291 23.34 7.64 22.25
C THR A 291 23.72 9.02 22.73
N ASP A 292 24.40 9.78 21.87
CA ASP A 292 24.62 11.19 22.10
C ASP A 292 23.28 11.94 22.11
N PRO A 293 22.96 12.73 23.14
CA PRO A 293 21.65 13.36 23.27
C PRO A 293 21.39 14.47 22.24
N VAL A 294 22.41 14.98 21.57
CA VAL A 294 22.29 16.06 20.58
C VAL A 294 22.27 15.52 19.16
N SER A 295 23.19 14.61 18.84
CA SER A 295 23.33 14.07 17.48
C SER A 295 22.62 12.74 17.25
N GLY A 296 22.18 12.06 18.32
CA GLY A 296 21.65 10.69 18.25
C GLY A 296 22.69 9.63 17.90
N ALA A 297 23.96 10.01 17.75
CA ALA A 297 25.04 9.09 17.40
C ALA A 297 25.34 8.11 18.53
N THR A 298 25.59 6.85 18.18
CA THR A 298 25.95 5.83 19.17
C THR A 298 27.34 6.06 19.71
N LEU A 299 27.45 6.33 21.00
CA LEU A 299 28.71 6.66 21.68
C LEU A 299 29.59 5.43 21.95
N ARG A 300 29.12 4.20 21.75
CA ARG A 300 29.90 3.01 22.09
C ARG A 300 29.64 1.82 21.16
N TYR A 301 30.44 1.72 20.11
CA TYR A 301 30.74 0.46 19.42
C TYR A 301 32.20 0.46 19.00
N GLY A 302 33.06 -0.02 19.88
CA GLY A 302 34.46 -0.27 19.55
C GLY A 302 34.65 -1.72 19.09
N ARG A 303 34.77 -1.95 17.78
CA ARG A 303 35.29 -3.22 17.24
C ARG A 303 35.81 -3.10 15.83
N THR A 304 37.00 -3.58 15.60
CA THR A 304 37.65 -3.80 14.31
C THR A 304 37.15 -5.10 13.69
N THR A 305 36.02 -5.07 12.97
CA THR A 305 35.57 -6.21 12.18
C THR A 305 35.03 -5.76 10.82
N ARG A 306 35.39 -6.50 9.75
CA ARG A 306 34.90 -6.26 8.37
C ARG A 306 33.45 -6.65 8.13
N ARG A 307 32.81 -7.34 9.06
CA ARG A 307 31.38 -7.67 9.01
C ARG A 307 30.66 -6.93 10.12
N VAL A 308 29.52 -6.34 9.77
CA VAL A 308 28.62 -5.70 10.75
C VAL A 308 28.16 -6.79 11.72
N PRO A 309 28.46 -6.70 13.04
CA PRO A 309 27.96 -7.64 14.02
C PRO A 309 26.41 -7.63 14.01
N ALA A 310 25.79 -8.77 14.36
CA ALA A 310 24.32 -8.91 14.32
C ALA A 310 23.60 -7.85 15.16
N ASP A 311 24.15 -7.53 16.33
CA ASP A 311 23.64 -6.50 17.23
C ASP A 311 23.76 -5.07 16.66
N LEU A 312 24.84 -4.75 15.95
CA LEU A 312 25.00 -3.47 15.25
C LEU A 312 24.06 -3.41 14.04
N SER A 313 23.82 -4.52 13.35
CA SER A 313 22.83 -4.60 12.26
C SER A 313 21.41 -4.35 12.76
N VAL A 314 21.03 -4.87 13.93
CA VAL A 314 19.76 -4.58 14.61
C VAL A 314 19.67 -3.11 14.95
N TRP A 315 20.75 -2.55 15.55
CA TRP A 315 20.78 -1.13 15.90
C TRP A 315 20.64 -0.21 14.69
N LEU A 316 21.36 -0.48 13.58
CA LEU A 316 21.26 0.31 12.35
C LEU A 316 19.82 0.30 11.79
N ARG A 317 19.14 -0.85 11.84
CA ARG A 317 17.73 -0.94 11.43
C ARG A 317 16.82 -0.10 12.33
N LEU A 318 17.05 -0.10 13.63
CA LEU A 318 16.27 0.69 14.59
C LEU A 318 16.54 2.18 14.47
N SER A 319 17.81 2.57 14.29
CA SER A 319 18.24 3.98 14.16
C SER A 319 17.79 4.59 12.84
N ASP A 320 17.97 3.89 11.74
CA ASP A 320 17.73 4.42 10.42
C ASP A 320 16.33 4.13 9.92
N GLY A 321 15.69 3.08 10.43
CA GLY A 321 14.32 2.67 10.13
C GLY A 321 14.05 2.38 8.64
N ARG A 322 14.78 3.07 7.76
CA ARG A 322 14.70 3.00 6.29
C ARG A 322 16.06 3.30 5.68
N CYS A 323 16.27 2.90 4.43
CA CYS A 323 17.48 3.24 3.69
C CYS A 323 17.67 4.76 3.63
N ARG A 324 18.82 5.26 4.07
CA ARG A 324 19.18 6.70 4.02
C ARG A 324 19.61 7.17 2.64
N PHE A 325 19.73 6.27 1.69
CA PHE A 325 20.04 6.68 0.33
C PHE A 325 18.89 7.56 -0.19
N PRO A 326 19.18 8.77 -0.68
CA PRO A 326 18.14 9.65 -1.21
C PRO A 326 17.31 8.87 -2.24
N ARG A 327 15.99 8.80 -2.02
CA ARG A 327 14.99 8.17 -2.89
C ARG A 327 14.78 6.64 -2.78
N LEU A 328 15.54 5.90 -1.95
CA LEU A 328 15.24 4.50 -1.68
C LEU A 328 14.58 4.34 -0.32
N ARG A 329 13.31 3.90 -0.30
CA ARG A 329 12.57 3.51 0.92
C ARG A 329 12.61 1.99 1.11
N ALA A 330 13.75 1.35 0.89
CA ALA A 330 13.92 -0.04 1.25
C ALA A 330 14.15 -0.16 2.77
N THR A 331 13.44 -1.07 3.41
CA THR A 331 13.78 -1.49 4.78
C THR A 331 15.20 -2.08 4.74
N GLY A 332 16.12 -1.58 5.55
CA GLY A 332 17.47 -2.13 5.65
C GLY A 332 17.39 -3.61 6.03
N ARG A 333 17.85 -4.48 5.11
CA ARG A 333 18.13 -5.90 5.38
C ARG A 333 19.60 -6.06 5.72
#